data_b463df7488a80a8d28cb382e6bd6f9b5
#
_entry.id   b463df7488a80a8d28cb382e6bd6f9b5
#
_cell.length_a   1.000
_cell.length_b   1.000
_cell.length_c   1.000
_cell.angle_alpha   90.00
_cell.angle_beta   90.00
_cell.angle_gamma   90.00
#
_symmetry.space_group_name_H-M   'P 1'
#
loop_
_entity.id
_entity.type
_entity.pdbx_description
1 polymer ?
#
loop_
_entity_poly.entity_id
_entity_poly.type
_entity_poly.pdbx_seq_one_letter_code
_entity_poly.pdbx_strand_id
1 'polypeptide(L)'
;MQAEQLGYDSVWLADHFWVEREHGRREAGHDPLVALAYIAARVPHIQLGTLVVCNSFRHAAQLAREAAAVADASGGRFILGVGAGWHEPEYSAFGLPFTEKVGRLAETLEALPGLLRGERVTLSGRHLQLRDANLMISAPPPPLWIAAGGPRMLQLTARYADGWNAAWFGADPYPFRQRVEELWKAMDANGRPRDAIEISAGLFVVPGRRDNRVSAVAICGEIDEIAAGLRAYERAGAHHVVLSLATVPFRLQEPSFIELVARSFSRSDEEEKRPGTL
;
A
#
# COMPACT_ATOMS: atom_id res chain seq x y z
N MET A 1 -14.60 11.20 2.29
CA MET A 1 -15.42 11.91 3.31
C MET A 1 -15.77 10.99 4.48
N GLN A 2 -16.49 9.87 4.27
CA GLN A 2 -16.91 9.01 5.39
C GLN A 2 -15.73 8.44 6.20
N ALA A 3 -14.68 7.90 5.57
CA ALA A 3 -13.50 7.39 6.26
C ALA A 3 -12.83 8.47 7.15
N GLU A 4 -12.66 9.69 6.61
CA GLU A 4 -12.11 10.82 7.37
C GLU A 4 -12.99 11.21 8.56
N GLN A 5 -14.32 11.24 8.39
CA GLN A 5 -15.26 11.53 9.47
C GLN A 5 -15.26 10.46 10.57
N LEU A 6 -14.92 9.22 10.20
CA LEU A 6 -14.79 8.09 11.12
C LEU A 6 -13.41 8.00 11.78
N GLY A 7 -12.50 8.93 11.49
CA GLY A 7 -11.16 8.99 12.11
C GLY A 7 -10.11 8.06 11.49
N TYR A 8 -10.33 7.57 10.28
CA TYR A 8 -9.26 6.86 9.56
C TYR A 8 -8.16 7.82 9.13
N ASP A 9 -6.91 7.39 9.26
CA ASP A 9 -5.74 8.19 8.92
C ASP A 9 -5.47 8.25 7.41
N SER A 10 -5.87 7.21 6.66
CA SER A 10 -5.54 7.09 5.25
C SER A 10 -6.57 6.31 4.43
N VAL A 11 -6.56 6.56 3.11
CA VAL A 11 -7.27 5.75 2.10
C VAL A 11 -6.32 5.34 0.99
N TRP A 12 -6.50 4.12 0.47
CA TRP A 12 -5.59 3.50 -0.46
C TRP A 12 -6.31 2.96 -1.69
N LEU A 13 -5.72 3.14 -2.88
CA LEU A 13 -6.26 2.61 -4.13
C LEU A 13 -5.27 1.67 -4.81
N ALA A 14 -5.80 0.55 -5.34
CA ALA A 14 -5.04 -0.38 -6.15
C ALA A 14 -5.01 0.05 -7.62
N ASP A 15 -3.98 -0.40 -8.35
CA ASP A 15 -3.78 -0.13 -9.77
C ASP A 15 -4.06 -1.39 -10.59
N HIS A 16 -5.31 -1.50 -11.04
CA HIS A 16 -5.79 -2.58 -11.90
C HIS A 16 -6.60 -2.00 -13.07
N PHE A 17 -6.43 -2.55 -14.26
CA PHE A 17 -7.24 -2.18 -15.43
C PHE A 17 -8.68 -2.62 -15.28
N TRP A 18 -8.92 -3.75 -14.57
CA TRP A 18 -10.25 -4.22 -14.21
C TRP A 18 -10.22 -4.95 -12.87
N VAL A 19 -11.38 -5.02 -12.24
CA VAL A 19 -11.63 -5.86 -11.07
C VAL A 19 -12.63 -6.97 -11.46
N GLU A 20 -12.38 -8.19 -11.02
CA GLU A 20 -13.33 -9.28 -11.18
C GLU A 20 -14.36 -9.26 -10.06
N ARG A 21 -15.63 -9.26 -10.45
CA ARG A 21 -16.77 -9.42 -9.57
C ARG A 21 -17.22 -10.88 -9.51
N GLU A 22 -18.24 -11.14 -8.71
CA GLU A 22 -18.87 -12.46 -8.68
C GLU A 22 -19.23 -12.94 -10.10
N HIS A 23 -19.12 -14.24 -10.32
CA HIS A 23 -19.43 -14.91 -11.60
C HIS A 23 -18.52 -14.50 -12.76
N GLY A 24 -17.29 -14.02 -12.50
CA GLY A 24 -16.33 -13.67 -13.53
C GLY A 24 -16.64 -12.37 -14.31
N ARG A 25 -17.60 -11.58 -13.85
CA ARG A 25 -17.90 -10.28 -14.44
C ARG A 25 -16.73 -9.33 -14.17
N ARG A 26 -16.23 -8.65 -15.20
CA ARG A 26 -15.20 -7.63 -15.09
C ARG A 26 -15.81 -6.24 -15.08
N GLU A 27 -15.31 -5.39 -14.21
CA GLU A 27 -15.62 -3.97 -14.16
C GLU A 27 -14.33 -3.17 -14.33
N ALA A 28 -14.44 -2.00 -14.98
CA ALA A 28 -13.27 -1.14 -15.18
C ALA A 28 -12.63 -0.73 -13.87
N GLY A 29 -11.32 -0.88 -13.78
CA GLY A 29 -10.51 -0.25 -12.74
C GLY A 29 -10.35 1.24 -13.03
N HIS A 30 -10.31 2.05 -11.99
CA HIS A 30 -9.92 3.46 -12.14
C HIS A 30 -8.40 3.57 -12.01
N ASP A 31 -7.79 4.48 -12.79
CA ASP A 31 -6.41 4.86 -12.56
C ASP A 31 -6.30 5.47 -11.15
N PRO A 32 -5.45 4.90 -10.26
CA PRO A 32 -5.41 5.32 -8.86
C PRO A 32 -4.89 6.75 -8.69
N LEU A 33 -3.95 7.21 -9.53
CA LEU A 33 -3.38 8.55 -9.42
C LEU A 33 -4.40 9.62 -9.82
N VAL A 34 -5.16 9.38 -10.89
CA VAL A 34 -6.25 10.26 -11.31
C VAL A 34 -7.36 10.31 -10.25
N ALA A 35 -7.76 9.14 -9.73
CA ALA A 35 -8.79 9.06 -8.69
C ALA A 35 -8.35 9.72 -7.39
N LEU A 36 -7.09 9.54 -6.96
CA LEU A 36 -6.54 10.16 -5.76
C LEU A 36 -6.40 11.69 -5.91
N ALA A 37 -6.03 12.20 -7.07
CA ALA A 37 -6.04 13.64 -7.34
C ALA A 37 -7.45 14.25 -7.19
N TYR A 38 -8.48 13.54 -7.70
CA TYR A 38 -9.87 13.95 -7.51
C TYR A 38 -10.30 13.92 -6.04
N ILE A 39 -9.90 12.88 -5.30
CA ILE A 39 -10.19 12.76 -3.86
C ILE A 39 -9.47 13.86 -3.09
N ALA A 40 -8.20 14.16 -3.41
CA ALA A 40 -7.40 15.22 -2.76
C ALA A 40 -8.10 16.58 -2.77
N ALA A 41 -8.74 16.92 -3.88
CA ALA A 41 -9.48 18.18 -4.03
C ALA A 41 -10.77 18.25 -3.18
N ARG A 42 -11.26 17.10 -2.69
CA ARG A 42 -12.53 16.99 -1.97
C ARG A 42 -12.40 16.69 -0.49
N VAL A 43 -11.29 16.09 -0.10
CA VAL A 43 -11.07 15.56 1.25
C VAL A 43 -9.79 16.19 1.80
N PRO A 44 -9.88 17.10 2.77
CA PRO A 44 -8.77 18.01 3.10
C PRO A 44 -7.69 17.44 4.03
N HIS A 45 -7.97 16.38 4.82
CA HIS A 45 -7.06 15.99 5.91
C HIS A 45 -6.49 14.57 5.78
N ILE A 46 -7.28 13.61 5.31
CA ILE A 46 -6.88 12.20 5.24
C ILE A 46 -5.68 11.98 4.31
N GLN A 47 -4.76 11.11 4.69
CA GLN A 47 -3.67 10.69 3.81
C GLN A 47 -4.20 9.85 2.64
N LEU A 48 -3.53 9.95 1.51
CA LEU A 48 -3.90 9.30 0.26
C LEU A 48 -2.75 8.41 -0.20
N GLY A 49 -3.01 7.15 -0.50
CA GLY A 49 -1.96 6.24 -0.91
C GLY A 49 -2.35 5.32 -2.08
N THR A 50 -1.36 4.82 -2.76
CA THR A 50 -1.53 3.73 -3.72
C THR A 50 -1.09 2.41 -3.11
N LEU A 51 -1.90 1.37 -3.23
CA LEU A 51 -1.58 0.02 -2.73
C LEU A 51 -1.84 -1.03 -3.82
N VAL A 52 -0.97 -1.11 -4.78
CA VAL A 52 0.12 -0.22 -5.13
C VAL A 52 0.07 0.09 -6.62
N VAL A 53 0.74 1.16 -7.07
CA VAL A 53 0.95 1.36 -8.51
C VAL A 53 1.73 0.18 -9.08
N CYS A 54 1.23 -0.39 -10.17
CA CYS A 54 1.94 -1.41 -10.93
C CYS A 54 3.01 -0.75 -11.82
N ASN A 55 4.28 -1.00 -11.50
CA ASN A 55 5.41 -0.42 -12.24
C ASN A 55 5.36 -0.66 -13.74
N SER A 56 4.80 -1.80 -14.18
CA SER A 56 4.78 -2.18 -15.59
C SER A 56 3.73 -1.44 -16.41
N PHE A 57 2.80 -0.69 -15.78
CA PHE A 57 1.71 -0.02 -16.49
C PHE A 57 2.09 1.38 -16.98
N ARG A 58 3.24 1.93 -16.55
CA ARG A 58 3.70 3.26 -16.99
C ARG A 58 5.22 3.42 -16.93
N HIS A 59 5.72 4.39 -17.68
CA HIS A 59 7.14 4.74 -17.69
C HIS A 59 7.54 5.45 -16.38
N ALA A 60 8.77 5.23 -15.88
CA ALA A 60 9.26 5.81 -14.63
C ALA A 60 9.17 7.35 -14.56
N ALA A 61 9.46 8.05 -15.65
CA ALA A 61 9.35 9.51 -15.70
C ALA A 61 7.88 9.99 -15.67
N GLN A 62 6.96 9.23 -16.28
CA GLN A 62 5.53 9.49 -16.21
C GLN A 62 5.04 9.28 -14.78
N LEU A 63 5.40 8.16 -14.14
CA LEU A 63 5.07 7.86 -12.75
C LEU A 63 5.55 8.97 -11.80
N ALA A 64 6.82 9.42 -11.96
CA ALA A 64 7.36 10.50 -11.12
C ALA A 64 6.57 11.81 -11.27
N ARG A 65 6.24 12.19 -12.52
CA ARG A 65 5.46 13.40 -12.81
C ARG A 65 4.04 13.32 -12.25
N GLU A 66 3.38 12.19 -12.42
CA GLU A 66 2.02 11.96 -11.90
C GLU A 66 2.01 11.95 -10.37
N ALA A 67 2.97 11.27 -9.75
CA ALA A 67 3.10 11.22 -8.29
C ALA A 67 3.36 12.60 -7.68
N ALA A 68 4.23 13.41 -8.30
CA ALA A 68 4.47 14.78 -7.87
C ALA A 68 3.22 15.66 -8.00
N ALA A 69 2.44 15.49 -9.08
CA ALA A 69 1.20 16.23 -9.27
C ALA A 69 0.13 15.89 -8.21
N VAL A 70 0.01 14.60 -7.85
CA VAL A 70 -0.90 14.18 -6.77
C VAL A 70 -0.41 14.68 -5.41
N ALA A 71 0.90 14.64 -5.15
CA ALA A 71 1.50 15.17 -3.92
C ALA A 71 1.20 16.67 -3.76
N ASP A 72 1.38 17.46 -4.82
CA ASP A 72 1.07 18.88 -4.86
C ASP A 72 -0.44 19.13 -4.64
N ALA A 73 -1.29 18.48 -5.41
CA ALA A 73 -2.75 18.59 -5.31
C ALA A 73 -3.30 18.20 -3.93
N SER A 74 -2.64 17.29 -3.24
CA SER A 74 -3.01 16.86 -1.88
C SER A 74 -2.41 17.72 -0.76
N GLY A 75 -1.53 18.68 -1.07
CA GLY A 75 -0.80 19.42 -0.07
C GLY A 75 0.16 18.56 0.75
N GLY A 76 0.82 17.58 0.09
CA GLY A 76 1.82 16.68 0.70
C GLY A 76 1.24 15.48 1.45
N ARG A 77 -0.07 15.21 1.35
CA ARG A 77 -0.74 14.06 2.01
C ARG A 77 -0.65 12.75 1.20
N PHE A 78 0.01 12.76 0.06
CA PHE A 78 0.12 11.59 -0.82
C PHE A 78 1.31 10.71 -0.44
N ILE A 79 1.08 9.39 -0.46
CA ILE A 79 2.08 8.33 -0.29
C ILE A 79 2.12 7.52 -1.59
N LEU A 80 3.28 7.46 -2.23
CA LEU A 80 3.47 6.68 -3.45
C LEU A 80 3.83 5.23 -3.12
N GLY A 81 2.86 4.35 -3.15
CA GLY A 81 3.10 2.90 -3.07
C GLY A 81 3.34 2.31 -4.46
N VAL A 82 4.43 1.56 -4.64
CA VAL A 82 4.79 0.91 -5.91
C VAL A 82 5.05 -0.58 -5.73
N GLY A 83 4.81 -1.35 -6.80
CA GLY A 83 5.07 -2.79 -6.82
C GLY A 83 5.37 -3.32 -8.21
N ALA A 84 5.89 -4.55 -8.26
CA ALA A 84 6.23 -5.20 -9.53
C ALA A 84 5.01 -5.69 -10.33
N GLY A 85 3.82 -5.70 -9.73
CA GLY A 85 2.62 -6.31 -10.30
C GLY A 85 2.57 -7.84 -10.13
N TRP A 86 1.36 -8.40 -10.22
CA TRP A 86 1.12 -9.82 -9.95
C TRP A 86 0.09 -10.46 -10.87
N HIS A 87 -0.85 -9.71 -11.42
CA HIS A 87 -2.02 -10.21 -12.16
C HIS A 87 -1.69 -10.42 -13.64
N GLU A 88 -1.10 -11.56 -13.97
CA GLU A 88 -0.66 -11.91 -15.33
C GLU A 88 -1.73 -11.73 -16.44
N PRO A 89 -3.05 -11.98 -16.19
CA PRO A 89 -4.07 -11.73 -17.20
C PRO A 89 -4.13 -10.28 -17.72
N GLU A 90 -3.86 -9.29 -16.88
CA GLU A 90 -3.80 -7.89 -17.32
C GLU A 90 -2.59 -7.64 -18.22
N TYR A 91 -1.42 -8.18 -17.85
CA TYR A 91 -0.22 -8.08 -18.68
C TYR A 91 -0.44 -8.67 -20.07
N SER A 92 -1.00 -9.88 -20.13
CA SER A 92 -1.29 -10.56 -21.39
C SER A 92 -2.30 -9.80 -22.24
N ALA A 93 -3.38 -9.30 -21.64
CA ALA A 93 -4.44 -8.60 -22.36
C ALA A 93 -3.98 -7.28 -22.98
N PHE A 94 -3.04 -6.58 -22.33
CA PHE A 94 -2.54 -5.27 -22.80
C PHE A 94 -1.15 -5.34 -23.44
N GLY A 95 -0.64 -6.54 -23.73
CA GLY A 95 0.67 -6.72 -24.38
C GLY A 95 1.87 -6.27 -23.52
N LEU A 96 1.71 -6.28 -22.21
CA LEU A 96 2.76 -5.89 -21.27
C LEU A 96 3.65 -7.09 -20.92
N PRO A 97 4.97 -6.90 -20.75
CA PRO A 97 5.87 -7.98 -20.40
C PRO A 97 5.73 -8.38 -18.93
N PHE A 98 5.24 -9.60 -18.66
CA PHE A 98 5.14 -10.14 -17.31
C PHE A 98 6.49 -10.64 -16.75
N THR A 99 7.39 -11.05 -17.65
CA THR A 99 8.74 -11.49 -17.29
C THR A 99 9.61 -10.34 -16.78
N GLU A 100 10.57 -10.66 -15.91
CA GLU A 100 11.56 -9.70 -15.39
C GLU A 100 10.97 -8.47 -14.69
N LYS A 101 9.71 -8.53 -14.24
CA LYS A 101 9.00 -7.42 -13.59
C LYS A 101 9.73 -6.84 -12.37
N VAL A 102 10.41 -7.67 -11.58
CA VAL A 102 11.23 -7.20 -10.44
C VAL A 102 12.50 -6.48 -10.94
N GLY A 103 13.10 -6.92 -12.05
CA GLY A 103 14.24 -6.23 -12.69
C GLY A 103 13.83 -4.85 -13.22
N ARG A 104 12.67 -4.76 -13.87
CA ARG A 104 12.08 -3.48 -14.33
C ARG A 104 11.80 -2.53 -13.18
N LEU A 105 11.21 -3.03 -12.09
CA LEU A 105 10.99 -2.22 -10.90
C LEU A 105 12.32 -1.77 -10.27
N ALA A 106 13.33 -2.62 -10.21
CA ALA A 106 14.63 -2.26 -9.65
C ALA A 106 15.26 -1.05 -10.37
N GLU A 107 15.23 -1.04 -11.73
CA GLU A 107 15.72 0.10 -12.51
C GLU A 107 14.83 1.35 -12.34
N THR A 108 13.52 1.18 -12.20
CA THR A 108 12.63 2.31 -11.85
C THR A 108 12.98 2.88 -10.47
N LEU A 109 13.19 2.04 -9.46
CA LEU A 109 13.54 2.49 -8.11
C LEU A 109 14.91 3.15 -8.02
N GLU A 110 15.84 2.81 -8.92
CA GLU A 110 17.12 3.50 -9.05
C GLU A 110 16.95 4.94 -9.55
N ALA A 111 16.02 5.18 -10.47
CA ALA A 111 15.78 6.48 -11.09
C ALA A 111 14.74 7.35 -10.34
N LEU A 112 13.70 6.72 -9.81
CA LEU A 112 12.49 7.39 -9.33
C LEU A 112 12.76 8.41 -8.20
N PRO A 113 13.58 8.12 -7.17
CA PRO A 113 13.83 9.09 -6.11
C PRO A 113 14.51 10.37 -6.63
N GLY A 114 15.48 10.24 -7.56
CA GLY A 114 16.13 11.40 -8.17
C GLY A 114 15.18 12.23 -9.03
N LEU A 115 14.33 11.57 -9.84
CA LEU A 115 13.31 12.24 -10.64
C LEU A 115 12.30 13.00 -9.77
N LEU A 116 11.86 12.41 -8.67
CA LEU A 116 10.92 13.02 -7.71
C LEU A 116 11.54 14.24 -6.98
N ARG A 117 12.85 14.25 -6.76
CA ARG A 117 13.56 15.41 -6.18
C ARG A 117 13.93 16.48 -7.22
N GLY A 118 13.52 16.30 -8.49
CA GLY A 118 13.88 17.23 -9.57
C GLY A 118 15.38 17.20 -9.94
N GLU A 119 16.07 16.13 -9.61
CA GLU A 119 17.48 15.93 -9.94
C GLU A 119 17.64 15.51 -11.43
N ARG A 120 18.85 15.72 -11.98
CA ARG A 120 19.23 15.17 -13.29
C ARG A 120 19.59 13.71 -13.14
N VAL A 121 18.88 12.84 -13.85
CA VAL A 121 19.05 11.39 -13.80
C VAL A 121 19.52 10.86 -15.15
N THR A 122 20.62 10.12 -15.13
CA THR A 122 21.09 9.32 -16.27
C THR A 122 21.15 7.87 -15.83
N LEU A 123 20.46 6.99 -16.53
CA LEU A 123 20.44 5.55 -16.30
C LEU A 123 20.53 4.80 -17.62
N SER A 124 21.48 3.88 -17.71
CA SER A 124 21.66 2.97 -18.85
C SER A 124 21.31 1.53 -18.41
N GLY A 125 20.06 1.31 -18.01
CA GLY A 125 19.57 0.02 -17.60
C GLY A 125 19.20 -0.87 -18.78
N ARG A 126 18.82 -2.11 -18.50
CA ARG A 126 18.31 -3.05 -19.50
C ARG A 126 16.88 -2.72 -19.93
N HIS A 127 16.09 -2.19 -19.00
CA HIS A 127 14.66 -1.93 -19.17
C HIS A 127 14.32 -0.45 -19.17
N LEU A 128 15.17 0.39 -18.59
CA LEU A 128 14.96 1.82 -18.50
C LEU A 128 16.22 2.57 -18.99
N GLN A 129 16.01 3.49 -19.94
CA GLN A 129 17.06 4.35 -20.47
C GLN A 129 16.68 5.82 -20.20
N LEU A 130 17.50 6.52 -19.44
CA LEU A 130 17.34 7.95 -19.18
C LEU A 130 18.67 8.66 -19.52
N ARG A 131 18.57 9.83 -20.15
CA ARG A 131 19.72 10.66 -20.50
C ARG A 131 19.48 12.08 -20.00
N ASP A 132 20.22 12.51 -19.00
CA ASP A 132 20.12 13.84 -18.42
C ASP A 132 18.66 14.27 -18.15
N ALA A 133 17.83 13.30 -17.73
CA ALA A 133 16.39 13.49 -17.54
C ALA A 133 16.14 14.31 -16.28
N ASN A 134 15.33 15.37 -16.40
CA ASN A 134 14.92 16.21 -15.29
C ASN A 134 13.46 16.64 -15.48
N LEU A 135 12.65 16.48 -14.45
CA LEU A 135 11.22 16.85 -14.48
C LEU A 135 10.95 18.26 -13.93
N MET A 136 12.01 18.99 -13.53
CA MET A 136 11.90 20.35 -12.95
C MET A 136 10.92 20.43 -11.75
N ILE A 137 10.77 19.33 -11.01
CA ILE A 137 9.94 19.27 -9.82
C ILE A 137 10.65 20.04 -8.70
N SER A 138 9.94 20.93 -8.04
CA SER A 138 10.43 21.72 -6.90
C SER A 138 9.69 21.42 -5.59
N ALA A 139 8.54 20.72 -5.66
CA ALA A 139 7.80 20.30 -4.48
C ALA A 139 8.52 19.16 -3.75
N PRO A 140 8.35 19.03 -2.43
CA PRO A 140 8.85 17.88 -1.69
C PRO A 140 8.34 16.56 -2.28
N PRO A 141 9.20 15.53 -2.43
CA PRO A 141 8.76 14.23 -2.95
C PRO A 141 7.78 13.55 -1.97
N PRO A 142 6.78 12.82 -2.48
CA PRO A 142 5.95 11.99 -1.62
C PRO A 142 6.79 10.84 -1.04
N PRO A 143 6.47 10.34 0.17
CA PRO A 143 7.07 9.12 0.70
C PRO A 143 6.88 7.95 -0.27
N LEU A 144 7.96 7.20 -0.50
CA LEU A 144 7.98 6.05 -1.41
C LEU A 144 7.81 4.75 -0.61
N TRP A 145 6.68 4.09 -0.78
CA TRP A 145 6.43 2.79 -0.16
C TRP A 145 6.52 1.68 -1.20
N ILE A 146 7.05 0.52 -0.82
CA ILE A 146 7.25 -0.60 -1.75
C ILE A 146 6.47 -1.83 -1.27
N ALA A 147 5.66 -2.43 -2.16
CA ALA A 147 5.05 -3.72 -1.89
C ALA A 147 6.06 -4.84 -2.13
N ALA A 148 6.39 -5.58 -1.08
CA ALA A 148 7.40 -6.62 -1.13
C ALA A 148 7.00 -7.87 -0.37
N GLY A 149 7.08 -9.03 -1.03
CA GLY A 149 6.82 -10.34 -0.41
C GLY A 149 8.02 -11.29 -0.45
N GLY A 150 8.88 -11.19 -1.46
CA GLY A 150 10.03 -12.09 -1.63
C GLY A 150 11.37 -11.43 -1.30
N PRO A 151 12.45 -12.22 -1.11
CA PRO A 151 13.75 -11.71 -0.64
C PRO A 151 14.33 -10.59 -1.50
N ARG A 152 14.26 -10.71 -2.84
CA ARG A 152 14.76 -9.67 -3.76
C ARG A 152 13.99 -8.36 -3.63
N MET A 153 12.68 -8.44 -3.43
CA MET A 153 11.83 -7.26 -3.21
C MET A 153 12.12 -6.61 -1.85
N LEU A 154 12.36 -7.41 -0.79
CA LEU A 154 12.75 -6.89 0.53
C LEU A 154 14.11 -6.16 0.48
N GLN A 155 15.07 -6.63 -0.32
CA GLN A 155 16.33 -5.91 -0.54
C GLN A 155 16.10 -4.55 -1.23
N LEU A 156 15.23 -4.48 -2.24
CA LEU A 156 14.87 -3.21 -2.88
C LEU A 156 14.15 -2.27 -1.90
N THR A 157 13.25 -2.81 -1.09
CA THR A 157 12.55 -2.07 -0.03
C THR A 157 13.55 -1.49 0.98
N ALA A 158 14.45 -2.31 1.50
CA ALA A 158 15.48 -1.89 2.45
C ALA A 158 16.39 -0.79 1.88
N ARG A 159 16.60 -0.77 0.57
CA ARG A 159 17.48 0.20 -0.08
C ARG A 159 16.80 1.53 -0.41
N TYR A 160 15.55 1.50 -0.87
CA TYR A 160 14.91 2.66 -1.52
C TYR A 160 13.67 3.19 -0.80
N ALA A 161 12.98 2.37 0.04
CA ALA A 161 11.66 2.74 0.52
C ALA A 161 11.69 3.57 1.80
N ASP A 162 10.73 4.49 1.93
CA ASP A 162 10.35 5.15 3.18
C ASP A 162 9.29 4.33 3.93
N GLY A 163 8.63 3.39 3.25
CA GLY A 163 7.66 2.47 3.84
C GLY A 163 7.57 1.14 3.11
N TRP A 164 7.16 0.11 3.84
CA TRP A 164 6.91 -1.23 3.32
C TRP A 164 5.43 -1.57 3.37
N ASN A 165 4.84 -1.84 2.21
CA ASN A 165 3.50 -2.38 2.08
C ASN A 165 3.55 -3.91 2.09
N ALA A 166 3.27 -4.52 3.23
CA ALA A 166 3.14 -5.96 3.37
C ALA A 166 1.65 -6.38 3.27
N ALA A 167 1.27 -7.06 2.22
CA ALA A 167 -0.11 -7.48 1.99
C ALA A 167 -0.15 -8.82 1.24
N TRP A 168 -1.11 -9.69 1.45
CA TRP A 168 -2.23 -9.59 2.37
C TRP A 168 -2.08 -10.68 3.42
N PHE A 169 -2.49 -10.39 4.66
CA PHE A 169 -2.40 -11.33 5.77
C PHE A 169 -3.79 -11.59 6.38
N GLY A 170 -3.89 -12.70 7.12
CA GLY A 170 -5.11 -13.16 7.75
C GLY A 170 -5.11 -13.00 9.28
N ALA A 171 -5.76 -13.93 9.99
CA ALA A 171 -5.92 -13.86 11.43
C ALA A 171 -4.63 -14.11 12.23
N ASP A 172 -3.66 -14.85 11.65
CA ASP A 172 -2.39 -15.15 12.31
C ASP A 172 -1.33 -14.12 11.92
N PRO A 173 -0.80 -13.31 12.86
CA PRO A 173 0.25 -12.34 12.60
C PRO A 173 1.66 -12.95 12.48
N TYR A 174 1.84 -14.24 12.74
CA TYR A 174 3.15 -14.88 12.74
C TYR A 174 3.87 -14.79 11.37
N PRO A 175 3.20 -15.06 10.22
CA PRO A 175 3.84 -14.89 8.91
C PRO A 175 4.28 -13.44 8.65
N PHE A 176 3.50 -12.45 9.09
CA PHE A 176 3.88 -11.04 8.99
C PHE A 176 5.14 -10.75 9.82
N ARG A 177 5.17 -11.18 11.08
CA ARG A 177 6.34 -10.98 11.96
C ARG A 177 7.61 -11.59 11.35
N GLN A 178 7.54 -12.78 10.76
CA GLN A 178 8.68 -13.39 10.06
C GLN A 178 9.18 -12.50 8.92
N ARG A 179 8.28 -11.89 8.14
CA ARG A 179 8.64 -10.96 7.07
C ARG A 179 9.25 -9.65 7.58
N VAL A 180 8.77 -9.15 8.72
CA VAL A 180 9.40 -8.00 9.40
C VAL A 180 10.84 -8.31 9.78
N GLU A 181 11.10 -9.50 10.34
CA GLU A 181 12.46 -9.93 10.69
C GLU A 181 13.38 -10.07 9.45
N GLU A 182 12.83 -10.55 8.32
CA GLU A 182 13.56 -10.61 7.04
C GLU A 182 13.88 -9.21 6.51
N LEU A 183 12.94 -8.27 6.62
CA LEU A 183 13.16 -6.87 6.26
C LEU A 183 14.26 -6.24 7.12
N TRP A 184 14.23 -6.48 8.44
CA TRP A 184 15.28 -5.98 9.34
C TRP A 184 16.67 -6.49 8.96
N LYS A 185 16.80 -7.77 8.61
CA LYS A 185 18.07 -8.33 8.11
C LYS A 185 18.52 -7.65 6.82
N ALA A 186 17.59 -7.33 5.92
CA ALA A 186 17.90 -6.62 4.69
C ALA A 186 18.33 -5.18 4.96
N MET A 187 17.69 -4.48 5.92
CA MET A 187 18.06 -3.12 6.32
C MET A 187 19.45 -3.09 7.00
N ASP A 188 19.69 -4.01 7.91
CA ASP A 188 21.00 -4.15 8.58
C ASP A 188 22.11 -4.37 7.54
N ALA A 189 21.87 -5.22 6.53
CA ALA A 189 22.81 -5.48 5.43
C ALA A 189 23.06 -4.25 4.53
N ASN A 190 22.13 -3.30 4.47
CA ASN A 190 22.26 -2.04 3.76
C ASN A 190 22.77 -0.89 4.65
N GLY A 191 23.07 -1.14 5.92
CA GLY A 191 23.51 -0.13 6.89
C GLY A 191 22.44 0.91 7.19
N ARG A 192 21.16 0.56 7.04
CA ARG A 192 20.03 1.47 7.20
C ARG A 192 19.33 1.22 8.53
N PRO A 193 19.10 2.24 9.38
CA PRO A 193 18.43 2.07 10.66
C PRO A 193 16.97 1.64 10.47
N ARG A 194 16.47 0.84 11.42
CA ARG A 194 15.12 0.23 11.33
C ARG A 194 13.99 1.22 11.47
N ASP A 195 14.20 2.33 12.15
CA ASP A 195 13.27 3.46 12.29
C ASP A 195 13.20 4.37 11.06
N ALA A 196 14.04 4.11 10.05
CA ALA A 196 13.98 4.82 8.77
C ALA A 196 12.91 4.30 7.80
N ILE A 197 12.05 3.37 8.23
CA ILE A 197 11.01 2.78 7.39
C ILE A 197 9.71 2.58 8.17
N GLU A 198 8.61 3.01 7.59
CA GLU A 198 7.27 2.68 8.06
C GLU A 198 6.87 1.26 7.65
N ILE A 199 6.24 0.51 8.54
CA ILE A 199 5.79 -0.86 8.29
C ILE A 199 4.28 -0.91 8.25
N SER A 200 3.72 -1.27 7.08
CA SER A 200 2.28 -1.41 6.89
C SER A 200 1.88 -2.86 6.69
N ALA A 201 0.84 -3.28 7.41
CA ALA A 201 0.18 -4.57 7.23
C ALA A 201 -1.16 -4.39 6.49
N GLY A 202 -1.28 -4.97 5.30
CA GLY A 202 -2.54 -5.08 4.56
C GLY A 202 -3.32 -6.31 5.02
N LEU A 203 -4.56 -6.11 5.48
CA LEU A 203 -5.37 -7.14 6.10
C LEU A 203 -6.75 -7.24 5.45
N PHE A 204 -7.18 -8.49 5.21
CA PHE A 204 -8.58 -8.76 4.96
C PHE A 204 -9.31 -8.88 6.29
N VAL A 205 -10.41 -8.15 6.43
CA VAL A 205 -11.24 -8.16 7.65
C VAL A 205 -12.70 -8.39 7.26
N VAL A 206 -13.35 -9.34 7.91
CA VAL A 206 -14.76 -9.68 7.64
C VAL A 206 -15.52 -9.77 8.95
N PRO A 207 -16.37 -8.79 9.28
CA PRO A 207 -17.23 -8.84 10.47
C PRO A 207 -18.22 -10.00 10.43
N GLY A 208 -18.50 -10.55 11.61
CA GLY A 208 -19.45 -11.63 11.79
C GLY A 208 -18.85 -13.03 11.68
N ARG A 209 -19.71 -14.03 11.56
CA ARG A 209 -19.28 -15.44 11.57
C ARG A 209 -18.41 -15.79 10.36
N ARG A 210 -17.42 -16.63 10.61
CA ARG A 210 -16.59 -17.24 9.58
C ARG A 210 -17.46 -18.02 8.58
N ASP A 211 -17.50 -17.57 7.35
CA ASP A 211 -17.77 -18.44 6.22
C ASP A 211 -16.48 -19.21 5.91
N ASN A 212 -16.55 -20.53 5.76
CA ASN A 212 -15.39 -21.38 5.45
C ASN A 212 -14.61 -20.95 4.20
N ARG A 213 -15.21 -20.16 3.31
CA ARG A 213 -14.58 -19.62 2.10
C ARG A 213 -13.69 -18.39 2.36
N VAL A 214 -13.93 -17.67 3.44
CA VAL A 214 -13.26 -16.39 3.75
C VAL A 214 -12.23 -16.54 4.87
N SER A 215 -12.42 -17.53 5.73
CA SER A 215 -11.73 -17.64 7.01
C SER A 215 -10.25 -18.04 6.95
N ALA A 216 -9.75 -18.53 5.82
CA ALA A 216 -8.34 -18.93 5.72
C ALA A 216 -7.37 -17.75 5.62
N VAL A 217 -7.85 -16.59 5.16
CA VAL A 217 -7.03 -15.41 4.81
C VAL A 217 -7.55 -14.09 5.39
N ALA A 218 -8.60 -14.11 6.22
CA ALA A 218 -9.20 -12.89 6.77
C ALA A 218 -9.32 -12.95 8.29
N ILE A 219 -9.22 -11.82 8.97
CA ILE A 219 -9.64 -11.64 10.35
C ILE A 219 -11.16 -11.59 10.36
N CYS A 220 -11.80 -12.56 10.99
CA CYS A 220 -13.25 -12.68 11.06
C CYS A 220 -13.71 -12.74 12.50
N GLY A 221 -14.92 -12.27 12.79
CA GLY A 221 -15.54 -12.37 14.10
C GLY A 221 -16.31 -11.12 14.49
N GLU A 222 -16.63 -11.05 15.76
CA GLU A 222 -17.25 -9.86 16.36
C GLU A 222 -16.22 -8.71 16.45
N ILE A 223 -16.69 -7.49 16.67
CA ILE A 223 -15.86 -6.29 16.67
C ILE A 223 -14.64 -6.40 17.59
N ASP A 224 -14.82 -6.93 18.80
CA ASP A 224 -13.74 -7.06 19.77
C ASP A 224 -12.68 -8.07 19.34
N GLU A 225 -13.07 -9.15 18.65
CA GLU A 225 -12.15 -10.13 18.06
C GLU A 225 -11.35 -9.50 16.90
N ILE A 226 -12.02 -8.70 16.07
CA ILE A 226 -11.35 -7.95 15.01
C ILE A 226 -10.34 -6.96 15.58
N ALA A 227 -10.74 -6.16 16.57
CA ALA A 227 -9.86 -5.20 17.23
C ALA A 227 -8.66 -5.90 17.88
N ALA A 228 -8.88 -7.03 18.55
CA ALA A 228 -7.79 -7.84 19.11
C ALA A 228 -6.83 -8.36 18.04
N GLY A 229 -7.34 -8.78 16.88
CA GLY A 229 -6.57 -9.20 15.71
C GLY A 229 -5.72 -8.06 15.15
N LEU A 230 -6.27 -6.86 15.00
CA LEU A 230 -5.53 -5.69 14.52
C LEU A 230 -4.42 -5.28 15.48
N ARG A 231 -4.70 -5.25 16.80
CA ARG A 231 -3.66 -5.02 17.83
C ARG A 231 -2.57 -6.09 17.85
N ALA A 232 -2.85 -7.31 17.41
CA ALA A 232 -1.83 -8.34 17.28
C ALA A 232 -0.82 -8.02 16.16
N TYR A 233 -1.24 -7.36 15.08
CA TYR A 233 -0.36 -6.87 14.03
C TYR A 233 0.50 -5.68 14.49
N GLU A 234 -0.06 -4.75 15.26
CA GLU A 234 0.71 -3.69 15.91
C GLU A 234 1.82 -4.29 16.79
N ARG A 235 1.48 -5.23 17.68
CA ARG A 235 2.48 -5.94 18.51
C ARG A 235 3.50 -6.77 17.68
N ALA A 236 3.14 -7.16 16.47
CA ALA A 236 4.04 -7.84 15.54
C ALA A 236 4.94 -6.89 14.74
N GLY A 237 4.82 -5.58 14.94
CA GLY A 237 5.67 -4.54 14.35
C GLY A 237 5.02 -3.74 13.21
N ALA A 238 3.70 -3.79 13.04
CA ALA A 238 3.02 -2.89 12.11
C ALA A 238 2.86 -1.49 12.75
N HIS A 239 3.29 -0.46 12.05
CA HIS A 239 3.05 0.94 12.40
C HIS A 239 1.75 1.44 11.76
N HIS A 240 1.34 0.82 10.65
CA HIS A 240 0.17 1.17 9.87
C HIS A 240 -0.59 -0.09 9.46
N VAL A 241 -1.91 -0.07 9.59
CA VAL A 241 -2.78 -1.18 9.18
C VAL A 241 -3.70 -0.70 8.05
N VAL A 242 -3.66 -1.39 6.92
CA VAL A 242 -4.56 -1.12 5.79
C VAL A 242 -5.63 -2.21 5.72
N LEU A 243 -6.88 -1.81 5.91
CA LEU A 243 -8.02 -2.71 5.86
C LEU A 243 -8.56 -2.80 4.43
N SER A 244 -8.63 -4.02 3.89
CA SER A 244 -9.27 -4.22 2.60
C SER A 244 -10.78 -4.26 2.75
N LEU A 245 -11.47 -3.44 1.97
CA LEU A 245 -12.92 -3.55 1.77
C LEU A 245 -13.30 -4.71 0.83
N ALA A 246 -12.33 -5.44 0.31
CA ALA A 246 -12.56 -6.60 -0.53
C ALA A 246 -12.38 -7.88 0.29
N THR A 247 -13.30 -8.81 0.14
CA THR A 247 -13.11 -10.19 0.58
C THR A 247 -12.57 -10.99 -0.59
N VAL A 248 -11.49 -11.70 -0.41
CA VAL A 248 -10.80 -12.61 -1.34
C VAL A 248 -11.10 -12.41 -2.82
N PRO A 249 -10.10 -12.24 -3.63
CA PRO A 249 -9.63 -10.95 -4.04
C PRO A 249 -10.76 -10.27 -4.81
N PHE A 250 -11.16 -9.08 -4.44
CA PHE A 250 -12.07 -8.20 -5.20
C PHE A 250 -13.60 -8.34 -4.99
N ARG A 251 -14.08 -9.03 -3.95
CA ARG A 251 -15.45 -8.82 -3.47
C ARG A 251 -15.46 -7.60 -2.56
N LEU A 252 -16.10 -6.52 -2.99
CA LEU A 252 -16.32 -5.35 -2.12
C LEU A 252 -17.32 -5.71 -1.02
N GLN A 253 -16.98 -5.31 0.21
CA GLN A 253 -17.89 -5.35 1.35
C GLN A 253 -18.84 -4.15 1.33
N GLU A 254 -19.93 -4.26 2.06
CA GLU A 254 -20.83 -3.14 2.29
C GLU A 254 -20.09 -1.97 2.97
N PRO A 255 -20.36 -0.70 2.56
CA PRO A 255 -19.69 0.47 3.15
C PRO A 255 -19.86 0.61 4.67
N SER A 256 -20.92 0.07 5.24
CA SER A 256 -21.16 0.02 6.70
C SER A 256 -20.06 -0.68 7.50
N PHE A 257 -19.26 -1.51 6.82
CA PHE A 257 -18.08 -2.17 7.41
C PHE A 257 -17.09 -1.19 8.03
N ILE A 258 -16.79 -0.07 7.36
CA ILE A 258 -15.83 0.93 7.87
C ILE A 258 -16.32 1.59 9.16
N GLU A 259 -17.64 1.80 9.32
CA GLU A 259 -18.22 2.32 10.57
C GLU A 259 -18.08 1.33 11.71
N LEU A 260 -18.28 0.05 11.40
CA LEU A 260 -18.20 -1.02 12.39
C LEU A 260 -16.78 -1.15 12.96
N VAL A 261 -15.76 -1.13 12.07
CA VAL A 261 -14.37 -1.22 12.50
C VAL A 261 -13.91 0.06 13.22
N ALA A 262 -14.31 1.24 12.76
CA ALA A 262 -13.98 2.50 13.45
C ALA A 262 -14.46 2.52 14.92
N ARG A 263 -15.67 2.01 15.18
CA ARG A 263 -16.22 1.91 16.55
C ARG A 263 -15.41 0.97 17.45
N SER A 264 -14.69 -0.01 16.92
CA SER A 264 -13.87 -0.92 17.71
C SER A 264 -12.64 -0.23 18.32
N PHE A 265 -12.07 0.76 17.61
CA PHE A 265 -10.94 1.53 18.11
C PHE A 265 -11.37 2.59 19.14
N SER A 266 -12.47 3.28 18.90
CA SER A 266 -12.97 4.31 19.82
C SER A 266 -13.30 3.76 21.23
N ARG A 267 -13.75 2.51 21.32
CA ARG A 267 -14.05 1.85 22.61
C ARG A 267 -12.79 1.45 23.40
N SER A 268 -11.73 1.03 22.69
CA SER A 268 -10.48 0.62 23.33
C SER A 268 -9.75 1.80 23.98
N ASP A 269 -9.80 2.97 23.37
CA ASP A 269 -9.18 4.19 23.92
C ASP A 269 -9.91 4.71 25.17
N GLU A 270 -11.20 4.44 25.32
CA GLU A 270 -11.98 4.77 26.51
C GLU A 270 -11.75 3.79 27.67
N GLU A 271 -11.48 2.50 27.38
CA GLU A 271 -11.16 1.50 28.40
C GLU A 271 -9.74 1.64 28.95
N GLU A 272 -8.75 1.97 28.11
CA GLU A 272 -7.38 2.26 28.57
C GLU A 272 -7.30 3.55 29.40
N LYS A 273 -8.20 4.52 29.18
CA LYS A 273 -8.25 5.78 29.94
C LYS A 273 -9.04 5.71 31.23
N ARG A 274 -9.69 4.59 31.55
CA ARG A 274 -10.31 4.40 32.88
C ARG A 274 -9.22 4.08 33.91
N PRO A 275 -8.97 4.95 34.91
CA PRO A 275 -8.07 4.62 36.01
C PRO A 275 -8.66 3.39 36.72
N GLY A 276 -7.81 2.37 36.86
CA GLY A 276 -8.20 1.13 37.53
C GLY A 276 -8.86 1.44 38.88
N THR A 277 -10.11 1.06 38.99
CA THR A 277 -10.78 0.99 40.28
C THR A 277 -10.17 -0.17 41.05
N LEU A 278 -9.33 0.16 42.05
CA LEU A 278 -8.91 -0.74 43.12
C LEU A 278 -10.09 -1.13 43.98
#